data_a49559bce562f44b890888f757c62863
#
_entry.id   a49559bce562f44b890888f757c62863
#
_cell.length_a   1.000
_cell.length_b   1.000
_cell.length_c   1.000
_cell.angle_alpha   90.00
_cell.angle_beta   90.00
_cell.angle_gamma   90.00
#
_symmetry.space_group_name_H-M   'P 1'
#
loop_
_entity.id
_entity.type
_entity.pdbx_description
1 polymer ?
#
loop_
_entity_poly.entity_id
_entity_poly.type
_entity_poly.pdbx_seq_one_letter_code
_entity_poly.pdbx_strand_id
1 'polypeptide(L)'
;MCIRDSYSEGQKRAAHRVLVELVNIFQEYEDEIRVIGGWVPDLMFPQEGHVGSVDVDIMINHLTLQDEGYQNMSRILHKNGYKEHPEKYFSFVKTVMVEGISYDVDVDILAGMYGGTQLKRRSQHVQGIKALKATGGNFAFEFPAQKISVEAERPDGAIDVANVSVVAVVPYIIMKTAAMGRGKVKDAYDIYFIIKHYFGGVRELAKEFEPVRDKNIVIEAKDKLAGKFASENHAGPKDVADFMDLEDEESIEMTKRDAYEQVQALLNLI
;
A
#
# COMPACT_ATOMS: atom_id res chain seq x y z
N MET A 1 -9.51 -7.52 21.54
CA MET A 1 -8.18 -7.13 21.01
C MET A 1 -8.46 -6.12 19.92
N CYS A 2 -8.12 -4.87 20.19
CA CYS A 2 -8.37 -3.78 19.26
C CYS A 2 -7.55 -3.96 17.98
N ILE A 3 -8.08 -3.61 16.81
CA ILE A 3 -7.37 -3.71 15.53
C ILE A 3 -6.10 -2.86 15.57
N ARG A 4 -6.14 -1.72 16.28
CA ARG A 4 -5.01 -0.81 16.45
C ARG A 4 -3.91 -1.40 17.35
N ASP A 5 -4.24 -2.31 18.29
CA ASP A 5 -3.26 -3.00 19.15
C ASP A 5 -2.31 -3.91 18.36
N SER A 6 -2.74 -4.39 17.17
CA SER A 6 -1.87 -5.16 16.26
C SER A 6 -0.77 -4.29 15.61
N TYR A 7 -0.86 -2.95 15.71
CA TYR A 7 0.10 -1.97 15.22
C TYR A 7 0.99 -1.44 16.35
N SER A 8 1.64 -2.33 17.10
CA SER A 8 2.56 -1.90 18.16
C SER A 8 3.71 -1.05 17.57
N GLU A 9 4.21 -0.08 18.36
CA GLU A 9 5.31 0.78 17.93
C GLU A 9 6.57 -0.03 17.56
N GLY A 10 6.86 -1.11 18.29
CA GLY A 10 7.97 -2.01 17.97
C GLY A 10 7.80 -2.71 16.63
N GLN A 11 6.58 -3.17 16.30
CA GLN A 11 6.27 -3.80 15.03
C GLN A 11 6.39 -2.81 13.86
N LYS A 12 5.86 -1.59 14.02
CA LYS A 12 6.00 -0.53 13.02
C LYS A 12 7.45 -0.15 12.77
N ARG A 13 8.24 0.02 13.85
CA ARG A 13 9.68 0.30 13.73
C ARG A 13 10.43 -0.83 13.01
N ALA A 14 10.10 -2.08 13.32
CA ALA A 14 10.68 -3.24 12.62
C ALA A 14 10.33 -3.21 11.11
N ALA A 15 9.07 -2.97 10.76
CA ALA A 15 8.63 -2.89 9.37
C ALA A 15 9.26 -1.69 8.64
N HIS A 16 9.42 -0.53 9.30
CA HIS A 16 10.09 0.62 8.73
C HIS A 16 11.58 0.36 8.42
N ARG A 17 12.30 -0.36 9.32
CA ARG A 17 13.68 -0.81 9.07
C ARG A 17 13.77 -1.73 7.87
N VAL A 18 12.83 -2.68 7.76
CA VAL A 18 12.77 -3.60 6.61
C VAL A 18 12.47 -2.86 5.31
N LEU A 19 11.58 -1.87 5.33
CA LEU A 19 11.28 -1.03 4.16
C LEU A 19 12.55 -0.35 3.63
N VAL A 20 13.33 0.31 4.48
CA VAL A 20 14.57 1.01 4.09
C VAL A 20 15.62 0.02 3.57
N GLU A 21 15.83 -1.11 4.27
CA GLU A 21 16.74 -2.15 3.77
C GLU A 21 16.31 -2.68 2.41
N LEU A 22 15.01 -3.00 2.26
CA LEU A 22 14.46 -3.60 1.04
C LEU A 22 14.63 -2.68 -0.17
N VAL A 23 14.34 -1.39 -0.02
CA VAL A 23 14.52 -0.40 -1.10
C VAL A 23 16.00 -0.31 -1.51
N ASN A 24 16.92 -0.30 -0.55
CA ASN A 24 18.35 -0.20 -0.83
C ASN A 24 18.90 -1.47 -1.51
N ILE A 25 18.48 -2.67 -1.10
CA ILE A 25 18.94 -3.90 -1.77
C ILE A 25 18.33 -4.08 -3.17
N PHE A 26 17.22 -3.39 -3.46
CA PHE A 26 16.58 -3.37 -4.76
C PHE A 26 16.84 -2.09 -5.55
N GLN A 27 17.88 -1.32 -5.21
CA GLN A 27 18.19 -0.06 -5.88
C GLN A 27 18.36 -0.20 -7.41
N GLU A 28 18.91 -1.33 -7.88
CA GLU A 28 19.04 -1.61 -9.31
C GLU A 28 17.69 -1.76 -10.04
N TYR A 29 16.60 -1.95 -9.28
CA TYR A 29 15.22 -2.12 -9.77
C TYR A 29 14.31 -0.95 -9.41
N GLU A 30 14.87 0.21 -9.04
CA GLU A 30 14.07 1.33 -8.50
C GLU A 30 12.97 1.82 -9.44
N ASP A 31 13.14 1.70 -10.74
CA ASP A 31 12.14 2.09 -11.74
C ASP A 31 11.07 1.02 -11.97
N GLU A 32 11.39 -0.24 -11.69
CA GLU A 32 10.52 -1.40 -11.85
C GLU A 32 9.79 -1.81 -10.57
N ILE A 33 10.03 -1.14 -9.46
CA ILE A 33 9.33 -1.39 -8.20
C ILE A 33 8.57 -0.17 -7.72
N ARG A 34 7.50 -0.41 -6.97
CA ARG A 34 6.75 0.62 -6.23
C ARG A 34 6.42 0.10 -4.85
N VAL A 35 6.66 0.92 -3.83
CA VAL A 35 6.06 0.69 -2.52
C VAL A 35 4.58 1.00 -2.62
N ILE A 36 3.77 0.08 -2.16
CA ILE A 36 2.31 0.15 -2.13
C ILE A 36 1.81 -0.14 -0.70
N GLY A 37 0.54 -0.42 -0.53
CA GLY A 37 0.01 -0.87 0.77
C GLY A 37 -0.05 0.20 1.84
N GLY A 38 0.07 -0.21 3.09
CA GLY A 38 -0.19 0.65 4.25
C GLY A 38 0.89 1.71 4.54
N TRP A 39 2.08 1.61 3.94
CA TRP A 39 3.13 2.63 4.07
C TRP A 39 2.89 3.87 3.21
N VAL A 40 2.10 3.77 2.14
CA VAL A 40 1.92 4.89 1.19
C VAL A 40 1.38 6.15 1.87
N PRO A 41 0.29 6.11 2.67
CA PRO A 41 -0.20 7.31 3.34
C PRO A 41 0.80 7.92 4.32
N ASP A 42 1.52 7.09 5.07
CA ASP A 42 2.52 7.53 6.03
C ASP A 42 3.71 8.22 5.35
N LEU A 43 4.20 7.66 4.25
CA LEU A 43 5.30 8.21 3.47
C LEU A 43 4.92 9.51 2.74
N MET A 44 3.70 9.59 2.22
CA MET A 44 3.22 10.78 1.49
C MET A 44 2.89 11.95 2.43
N PHE A 45 2.42 11.65 3.65
CA PHE A 45 1.92 12.64 4.61
C PHE A 45 2.50 12.40 6.02
N PRO A 46 3.84 12.46 6.19
CA PRO A 46 4.50 12.04 7.43
C PRO A 46 4.14 12.90 8.66
N GLN A 47 3.60 14.12 8.44
CA GLN A 47 3.23 15.04 9.52
C GLN A 47 1.77 14.87 9.97
N GLU A 48 0.97 14.05 9.27
CA GLU A 48 -0.47 13.95 9.48
C GLU A 48 -0.87 12.79 10.40
N GLY A 49 0.12 12.01 10.89
CA GLY A 49 -0.09 11.00 11.93
C GLY A 49 -0.78 9.73 11.46
N HIS A 50 -0.54 9.29 10.23
CA HIS A 50 -0.97 7.95 9.78
C HIS A 50 -0.33 6.86 10.63
N VAL A 51 -1.03 5.75 10.83
CA VAL A 51 -0.55 4.64 11.68
C VAL A 51 0.62 3.84 11.07
N GLY A 52 0.95 4.06 9.79
CA GLY A 52 1.94 3.27 9.06
C GLY A 52 1.46 1.84 8.74
N SER A 53 2.40 0.91 8.65
CA SER A 53 2.14 -0.52 8.44
C SER A 53 3.06 -1.39 9.27
N VAL A 54 2.67 -2.65 9.44
CA VAL A 54 3.47 -3.69 10.14
C VAL A 54 4.06 -4.72 9.15
N ASP A 55 3.70 -4.59 7.89
CA ASP A 55 4.19 -5.34 6.72
C ASP A 55 4.76 -4.39 5.66
N VAL A 56 5.45 -4.90 4.67
CA VAL A 56 5.94 -4.14 3.52
C VAL A 56 5.40 -4.74 2.24
N ASP A 57 4.63 -3.96 1.49
CA ASP A 57 4.07 -4.36 0.21
C ASP A 57 4.85 -3.74 -0.96
N ILE A 58 5.37 -4.58 -1.87
CA ILE A 58 6.09 -4.15 -3.07
C ILE A 58 5.34 -4.62 -4.32
N MET A 59 5.06 -3.67 -5.23
CA MET A 59 4.59 -3.96 -6.57
C MET A 59 5.77 -4.02 -7.53
N ILE A 60 5.88 -5.08 -8.32
CA ILE A 60 6.92 -5.23 -9.36
C ILE A 60 6.32 -5.13 -10.76
N ASN A 61 7.03 -4.44 -11.63
CA ASN A 61 6.68 -4.34 -13.05
C ASN A 61 7.12 -5.60 -13.80
N HIS A 62 6.24 -6.60 -13.82
CA HIS A 62 6.55 -7.88 -14.44
C HIS A 62 6.69 -7.81 -15.99
N LEU A 63 6.32 -6.70 -16.61
CA LEU A 63 6.42 -6.52 -18.07
C LEU A 63 7.85 -6.17 -18.49
N THR A 64 8.59 -5.44 -17.65
CA THR A 64 9.96 -5.00 -17.91
C THR A 64 11.01 -5.92 -17.30
N LEU A 65 10.69 -6.61 -16.19
CA LEU A 65 11.61 -7.46 -15.43
C LEU A 65 11.82 -8.87 -16.04
N GLN A 66 11.51 -9.09 -17.32
CA GLN A 66 11.67 -10.41 -17.95
C GLN A 66 13.09 -10.70 -18.47
N ASP A 67 13.98 -9.71 -18.49
CA ASP A 67 15.32 -9.86 -19.03
C ASP A 67 16.26 -10.65 -18.12
N GLU A 68 16.99 -11.62 -18.69
CA GLU A 68 17.89 -12.55 -17.97
C GLU A 68 19.17 -11.87 -17.41
N GLY A 69 19.39 -10.57 -17.67
CA GLY A 69 20.60 -9.83 -17.31
C GLY A 69 20.69 -9.35 -15.87
N TYR A 70 19.59 -9.34 -15.11
CA TYR A 70 19.57 -8.87 -13.74
C TYR A 70 19.83 -9.98 -12.71
N GLN A 71 20.45 -9.62 -11.60
CA GLN A 71 20.50 -10.55 -10.45
C GLN A 71 19.06 -10.88 -10.05
N ASN A 72 18.76 -12.15 -9.91
CA ASN A 72 17.44 -12.63 -9.53
C ASN A 72 17.04 -12.06 -8.15
N MET A 73 15.94 -11.31 -8.08
CA MET A 73 15.45 -10.64 -6.86
C MET A 73 15.28 -11.63 -5.70
N SER A 74 14.84 -12.85 -5.96
CA SER A 74 14.75 -13.92 -4.95
C SER A 74 16.12 -14.21 -4.33
N ARG A 75 17.19 -14.27 -5.13
CA ARG A 75 18.55 -14.50 -4.64
C ARG A 75 19.03 -13.33 -3.78
N ILE A 76 18.69 -12.09 -4.14
CA ILE A 76 19.03 -10.90 -3.35
C ILE A 76 18.34 -10.98 -1.99
N LEU A 77 17.06 -11.31 -1.93
CA LEU A 77 16.31 -11.47 -0.69
C LEU A 77 16.96 -12.54 0.21
N HIS A 78 17.20 -13.74 -0.31
CA HIS A 78 17.82 -14.82 0.47
C HIS A 78 19.22 -14.45 0.99
N LYS A 79 20.06 -13.79 0.15
CA LYS A 79 21.39 -13.31 0.56
C LYS A 79 21.34 -12.33 1.73
N ASN A 80 20.24 -11.54 1.80
CA ASN A 80 20.02 -10.58 2.89
C ASN A 80 19.17 -11.15 4.04
N GLY A 81 19.01 -12.47 4.11
CA GLY A 81 18.40 -13.17 5.25
C GLY A 81 16.87 -13.17 5.25
N TYR A 82 16.23 -12.80 4.14
CA TYR A 82 14.79 -13.00 3.97
C TYR A 82 14.51 -14.47 3.71
N LYS A 83 13.45 -15.00 4.29
CA LYS A 83 12.99 -16.38 4.13
C LYS A 83 11.60 -16.38 3.49
N GLU A 84 11.32 -17.38 2.67
CA GLU A 84 9.96 -17.58 2.13
C GLU A 84 8.98 -17.78 3.28
N HIS A 85 7.81 -17.11 3.19
CA HIS A 85 6.76 -17.28 4.18
C HIS A 85 6.15 -18.69 4.07
N PRO A 86 5.98 -19.43 5.18
CA PRO A 86 5.55 -20.83 5.14
C PRO A 86 4.17 -21.04 4.56
N GLU A 87 3.27 -20.06 4.66
CA GLU A 87 1.87 -20.18 4.23
C GLU A 87 1.52 -19.29 3.02
N LYS A 88 2.28 -18.19 2.80
CA LYS A 88 1.99 -17.22 1.73
C LYS A 88 3.07 -17.30 0.64
N TYR A 89 2.79 -17.92 -0.49
CA TYR A 89 3.73 -18.14 -1.59
C TYR A 89 4.30 -16.87 -2.24
N PHE A 90 3.72 -15.72 -1.95
CA PHE A 90 4.10 -14.41 -2.49
C PHE A 90 4.79 -13.51 -1.45
N SER A 91 5.01 -14.03 -0.27
CA SER A 91 5.55 -13.30 0.87
C SER A 91 6.90 -13.86 1.29
N PHE A 92 7.75 -12.98 1.78
CA PHE A 92 8.98 -13.30 2.50
C PHE A 92 8.87 -12.76 3.93
N VAL A 93 9.64 -13.34 4.83
CA VAL A 93 9.70 -12.90 6.22
C VAL A 93 11.12 -12.46 6.55
N LYS A 94 11.25 -11.31 7.20
CA LYS A 94 12.50 -10.82 7.80
C LYS A 94 12.32 -10.67 9.30
N THR A 95 13.15 -11.35 10.07
CA THR A 95 13.19 -11.17 11.52
C THR A 95 14.09 -10.00 11.89
N VAL A 96 13.59 -9.06 12.67
CA VAL A 96 14.29 -7.83 13.09
C VAL A 96 14.21 -7.66 14.60
N MET A 97 15.32 -7.28 15.22
CA MET A 97 15.38 -6.93 16.63
C MET A 97 15.10 -5.43 16.82
N VAL A 98 14.13 -5.09 17.66
CA VAL A 98 13.86 -3.72 18.11
C VAL A 98 13.86 -3.71 19.62
N GLU A 99 14.76 -2.97 20.26
CA GLU A 99 14.86 -2.85 21.72
C GLU A 99 14.92 -4.21 22.46
N GLY A 100 15.60 -5.19 21.87
CA GLY A 100 15.75 -6.53 22.46
C GLY A 100 14.58 -7.48 22.23
N ILE A 101 13.54 -7.04 21.53
CA ILE A 101 12.38 -7.86 21.15
C ILE A 101 12.49 -8.23 19.67
N SER A 102 12.23 -9.50 19.35
CA SER A 102 12.23 -10.01 17.97
C SER A 102 10.87 -9.82 17.33
N TYR A 103 10.87 -9.26 16.11
CA TYR A 103 9.67 -9.07 15.29
C TYR A 103 9.86 -9.70 13.92
N ASP A 104 8.90 -10.48 13.49
CA ASP A 104 8.83 -10.96 12.11
C ASP A 104 8.04 -9.96 11.28
N VAL A 105 8.63 -9.54 10.17
CA VAL A 105 8.05 -8.59 9.22
C VAL A 105 7.79 -9.31 7.90
N ASP A 106 6.54 -9.31 7.47
CA ASP A 106 6.14 -9.83 6.17
C ASP A 106 6.52 -8.83 5.07
N VAL A 107 7.05 -9.34 3.98
CA VAL A 107 7.31 -8.60 2.74
C VAL A 107 6.50 -9.25 1.62
N ASP A 108 5.40 -8.63 1.24
CA ASP A 108 4.51 -9.13 0.21
C ASP A 108 4.92 -8.60 -1.17
N ILE A 109 5.19 -9.51 -2.10
CA ILE A 109 5.56 -9.17 -3.47
C ILE A 109 4.37 -9.38 -4.40
N LEU A 110 3.94 -8.27 -5.00
CA LEU A 110 2.78 -8.23 -5.89
C LEU A 110 3.23 -7.91 -7.32
N ALA A 111 2.44 -8.36 -8.29
CA ALA A 111 2.60 -8.01 -9.69
C ALA A 111 1.25 -7.64 -10.30
N GLY A 112 1.26 -6.83 -11.34
CA GLY A 112 0.03 -6.46 -12.02
C GLY A 112 -0.64 -7.65 -12.69
N MET A 113 -1.97 -7.61 -12.79
CA MET A 113 -2.69 -8.52 -13.68
C MET A 113 -2.49 -8.04 -15.12
N TYR A 114 -1.91 -8.89 -15.96
CA TYR A 114 -1.92 -8.69 -17.40
C TYR A 114 -3.35 -8.92 -17.91
N GLY A 115 -3.91 -7.92 -18.61
CA GLY A 115 -5.25 -8.00 -19.19
C GLY A 115 -5.35 -9.13 -20.19
N GLY A 116 -5.91 -10.25 -19.79
CA GLY A 116 -6.13 -11.42 -20.63
C GLY A 116 -6.93 -12.48 -19.89
N THR A 117 -7.54 -13.34 -20.66
CA THR A 117 -8.51 -14.36 -20.27
C THR A 117 -8.00 -15.46 -19.29
N GLN A 118 -6.78 -15.36 -18.77
CA GLN A 118 -6.24 -16.31 -17.80
C GLN A 118 -6.52 -15.91 -16.35
N LEU A 119 -7.80 -15.74 -16.02
CA LEU A 119 -8.32 -15.54 -14.65
C LEU A 119 -7.97 -16.68 -13.66
N LYS A 120 -7.47 -17.83 -14.14
CA LYS A 120 -7.28 -19.04 -13.33
C LYS A 120 -6.02 -19.05 -12.47
N ARG A 121 -5.01 -18.24 -12.75
CA ARG A 121 -3.76 -18.21 -11.96
C ARG A 121 -3.66 -16.93 -11.15
N ARG A 122 -3.67 -17.04 -9.83
CA ARG A 122 -3.53 -15.92 -8.89
C ARG A 122 -2.09 -15.45 -8.72
N SER A 123 -1.11 -16.08 -9.38
CA SER A 123 0.31 -15.78 -9.25
C SER A 123 0.98 -15.54 -10.60
N GLN A 124 2.07 -14.77 -10.56
CA GLN A 124 3.00 -14.52 -11.65
C GLN A 124 4.43 -14.83 -11.18
N HIS A 125 5.23 -15.48 -12.01
CA HIS A 125 6.65 -15.70 -11.73
C HIS A 125 7.46 -14.57 -12.36
N VAL A 126 8.23 -13.86 -11.53
CA VAL A 126 9.09 -12.74 -11.94
C VAL A 126 10.38 -12.82 -11.15
N GLN A 127 11.53 -12.81 -11.81
CA GLN A 127 12.86 -12.79 -11.16
C GLN A 127 13.02 -13.84 -10.04
N GLY A 128 12.49 -15.05 -10.25
CA GLY A 128 12.53 -16.14 -9.28
C GLY A 128 11.51 -16.04 -8.15
N ILE A 129 10.69 -14.99 -8.12
CA ILE A 129 9.63 -14.80 -7.11
C ILE A 129 8.28 -15.20 -7.71
N LYS A 130 7.46 -15.84 -6.90
CA LYS A 130 6.06 -16.11 -7.21
C LYS A 130 5.20 -14.98 -6.65
N ALA A 131 5.03 -13.89 -7.41
CA ALA A 131 4.27 -12.72 -7.00
C ALA A 131 2.75 -12.94 -7.04
N LEU A 132 2.02 -12.30 -6.12
CA LEU A 132 0.56 -12.27 -6.12
C LEU A 132 0.06 -11.28 -7.19
N LYS A 133 -0.90 -11.71 -8.00
CA LYS A 133 -1.57 -10.82 -8.95
C LYS A 133 -2.52 -9.86 -8.25
N ALA A 134 -2.31 -8.56 -8.47
CA ALA A 134 -3.14 -7.51 -7.92
C ALA A 134 -3.84 -6.71 -9.02
N THR A 135 -5.14 -6.48 -8.85
CA THR A 135 -5.92 -5.58 -9.72
C THR A 135 -5.38 -4.17 -9.61
N GLY A 136 -5.12 -3.52 -10.74
CA GLY A 136 -4.54 -2.17 -10.77
C GLY A 136 -3.02 -2.12 -10.68
N GLY A 137 -2.33 -3.25 -10.46
CA GLY A 137 -0.88 -3.26 -10.32
C GLY A 137 -0.14 -2.78 -11.56
N ASN A 138 -0.60 -3.12 -12.79
CA ASN A 138 -0.02 -2.56 -14.01
C ASN A 138 -0.25 -1.05 -14.11
N PHE A 139 -1.42 -0.60 -13.66
CA PHE A 139 -1.78 0.82 -13.66
C PHE A 139 -0.84 1.67 -12.78
N ALA A 140 -0.25 1.06 -11.73
CA ALA A 140 0.75 1.71 -10.90
C ALA A 140 1.99 2.19 -11.67
N PHE A 141 2.33 1.56 -12.78
CA PHE A 141 3.49 1.91 -13.62
C PHE A 141 3.14 2.82 -14.80
N GLU A 142 1.87 3.13 -15.04
CA GLU A 142 1.44 4.14 -16.00
C GLU A 142 1.61 5.57 -15.46
N PHE A 143 1.89 5.72 -14.17
CA PHE A 143 2.16 6.98 -13.48
C PHE A 143 3.62 7.06 -13.04
N PRO A 144 4.21 8.27 -13.01
CA PRO A 144 5.52 8.46 -12.41
C PRO A 144 5.46 8.10 -10.91
N ALA A 145 6.52 7.45 -10.41
CA ALA A 145 6.65 7.21 -8.98
C ALA A 145 6.82 8.53 -8.23
N GLN A 146 6.27 8.62 -7.04
CA GLN A 146 6.67 9.65 -6.09
C GLN A 146 7.96 9.20 -5.39
N LYS A 147 9.06 9.93 -5.61
CA LYS A 147 10.35 9.65 -4.96
C LYS A 147 10.39 10.37 -3.62
N ILE A 148 10.45 9.59 -2.54
CA ILE A 148 10.47 10.09 -1.16
C ILE A 148 11.77 9.63 -0.50
N SER A 149 12.54 10.57 0.05
CA SER A 149 13.75 10.25 0.82
C SER A 149 13.35 9.91 2.26
N VAL A 150 13.74 8.74 2.72
CA VAL A 150 13.44 8.21 4.06
C VAL A 150 14.73 7.85 4.76
N GLU A 151 14.96 8.41 5.95
CA GLU A 151 16.04 8.03 6.83
C GLU A 151 15.52 7.08 7.92
N ALA A 152 16.15 5.94 8.09
CA ALA A 152 15.83 5.01 9.15
C ALA A 152 17.02 4.13 9.54
N GLU A 153 16.91 3.52 10.72
CA GLU A 153 17.80 2.47 11.13
C GLU A 153 17.45 1.17 10.40
N ARG A 154 18.41 0.56 9.73
CA ARG A 154 18.25 -0.75 9.08
C ARG A 154 18.17 -1.90 10.10
N PRO A 155 17.78 -3.11 9.69
CA PRO A 155 17.75 -4.28 10.58
C PRO A 155 19.09 -4.61 11.26
N ASP A 156 20.22 -4.25 10.65
CA ASP A 156 21.57 -4.41 11.21
C ASP A 156 22.00 -3.30 12.18
N GLY A 157 21.13 -2.28 12.40
CA GLY A 157 21.35 -1.15 13.32
C GLY A 157 22.06 0.05 12.69
N ALA A 158 22.47 0.00 11.43
CA ALA A 158 23.07 1.16 10.76
C ALA A 158 21.99 2.16 10.34
N ILE A 159 22.24 3.47 10.50
CA ILE A 159 21.40 4.51 9.92
C ILE A 159 21.65 4.59 8.42
N ASP A 160 20.61 4.61 7.64
CA ASP A 160 20.68 4.69 6.17
C ASP A 160 19.57 5.58 5.61
N VAL A 161 19.75 6.02 4.38
CA VAL A 161 18.77 6.81 3.62
C VAL A 161 18.38 6.01 2.39
N ALA A 162 17.07 5.83 2.21
CA ALA A 162 16.51 5.20 1.02
C ALA A 162 15.69 6.19 0.20
N ASN A 163 15.84 6.14 -1.12
CA ASN A 163 14.95 6.85 -2.04
C ASN A 163 13.80 5.92 -2.44
N VAL A 164 12.69 6.05 -1.73
CA VAL A 164 11.54 5.16 -1.89
C VAL A 164 10.72 5.57 -3.10
N SER A 165 10.54 4.67 -4.06
CA SER A 165 9.62 4.84 -5.18
C SER A 165 8.21 4.45 -4.74
N VAL A 166 7.43 5.45 -4.30
CA VAL A 166 6.05 5.25 -3.84
C VAL A 166 5.09 5.31 -5.03
N VAL A 167 4.07 4.47 -5.02
CA VAL A 167 3.02 4.51 -6.03
C VAL A 167 2.28 5.85 -6.01
N ALA A 168 1.92 6.38 -7.19
CA ALA A 168 1.13 7.60 -7.29
C ALA A 168 -0.27 7.44 -6.69
N VAL A 169 -0.89 8.55 -6.30
CA VAL A 169 -2.15 8.55 -5.53
C VAL A 169 -3.32 7.92 -6.28
N VAL A 170 -3.46 8.15 -7.58
CA VAL A 170 -4.58 7.60 -8.37
C VAL A 170 -4.53 6.07 -8.42
N PRO A 171 -3.44 5.41 -8.88
CA PRO A 171 -3.37 3.96 -8.83
C PRO A 171 -3.44 3.41 -7.39
N TYR A 172 -2.94 4.14 -6.38
CA TYR A 172 -3.09 3.73 -4.98
C TYR A 172 -4.56 3.61 -4.57
N ILE A 173 -5.37 4.67 -4.80
CA ILE A 173 -6.81 4.66 -4.48
C ILE A 173 -7.51 3.53 -5.22
N ILE A 174 -7.19 3.31 -6.50
CA ILE A 174 -7.78 2.23 -7.31
C ILE A 174 -7.46 0.85 -6.74
N MET A 175 -6.18 0.60 -6.40
CA MET A 175 -5.77 -0.68 -5.83
C MET A 175 -6.40 -0.93 -4.46
N LYS A 176 -6.47 0.09 -3.59
CA LYS A 176 -7.13 0.01 -2.28
C LYS A 176 -8.63 -0.24 -2.42
N THR A 177 -9.29 0.46 -3.35
CA THR A 177 -10.71 0.23 -3.66
C THR A 177 -10.97 -1.20 -4.15
N ALA A 178 -10.10 -1.74 -4.99
CA ALA A 178 -10.19 -3.14 -5.42
C ALA A 178 -10.00 -4.13 -4.26
N ALA A 179 -9.20 -3.77 -3.26
CA ALA A 179 -8.90 -4.57 -2.07
C ALA A 179 -10.01 -4.55 -1.01
N MET A 180 -10.81 -3.49 -0.90
CA MET A 180 -11.87 -3.34 0.13
C MET A 180 -12.84 -4.52 0.21
N GLY A 181 -13.03 -5.27 -0.87
CA GLY A 181 -13.87 -6.48 -0.88
C GLY A 181 -13.34 -7.65 -0.04
N ARG A 182 -12.11 -7.53 0.51
CA ARG A 182 -11.47 -8.57 1.33
C ARG A 182 -11.76 -8.43 2.82
N GLY A 183 -12.52 -7.41 3.24
CA GLY A 183 -12.95 -7.22 4.63
C GLY A 183 -11.90 -6.58 5.56
N LYS A 184 -10.82 -5.99 5.02
CA LYS A 184 -9.87 -5.21 5.81
C LYS A 184 -10.42 -3.79 6.00
N VAL A 185 -10.83 -3.44 7.21
CA VAL A 185 -11.35 -2.09 7.57
C VAL A 185 -10.33 -0.98 7.29
N LYS A 186 -9.04 -1.28 7.44
CA LYS A 186 -7.94 -0.34 7.17
C LYS A 186 -7.94 0.19 5.72
N ASP A 187 -8.40 -0.59 4.73
CA ASP A 187 -8.39 -0.13 3.34
C ASP A 187 -9.31 1.10 3.13
N ALA A 188 -10.44 1.17 3.83
CA ALA A 188 -11.33 2.33 3.83
C ALA A 188 -10.69 3.54 4.55
N TYR A 189 -10.03 3.30 5.67
CA TYR A 189 -9.29 4.33 6.41
C TYR A 189 -8.15 4.91 5.57
N ASP A 190 -7.34 4.08 4.94
CA ASP A 190 -6.21 4.53 4.11
C ASP A 190 -6.68 5.42 2.94
N ILE A 191 -7.81 5.09 2.30
CA ILE A 191 -8.40 5.91 1.22
C ILE A 191 -8.90 7.26 1.79
N TYR A 192 -9.67 7.22 2.87
CA TYR A 192 -10.16 8.43 3.53
C TYR A 192 -9.00 9.34 3.94
N PHE A 193 -7.95 8.78 4.55
CA PHE A 193 -6.78 9.51 5.00
C PHE A 193 -6.11 10.25 3.83
N ILE A 194 -5.86 9.58 2.71
CA ILE A 194 -5.28 10.21 1.51
C ILE A 194 -6.16 11.36 1.00
N ILE A 195 -7.46 11.16 0.87
CA ILE A 195 -8.37 12.19 0.36
C ILE A 195 -8.38 13.42 1.28
N LYS A 196 -8.42 13.20 2.59
CA LYS A 196 -8.47 14.25 3.61
C LYS A 196 -7.19 15.09 3.64
N HIS A 197 -6.02 14.45 3.54
CA HIS A 197 -4.72 15.10 3.72
C HIS A 197 -4.02 15.43 2.39
N TYR A 198 -4.69 15.23 1.24
CA TYR A 198 -4.07 15.56 -0.05
C TYR A 198 -3.74 17.04 -0.15
N PHE A 199 -2.50 17.34 -0.57
CA PHE A 199 -2.06 18.71 -0.70
C PHE A 199 -2.93 19.51 -1.67
N GLY A 200 -3.45 20.66 -1.24
CA GLY A 200 -4.41 21.46 -2.01
C GLY A 200 -5.86 20.94 -1.97
N GLY A 201 -6.11 19.84 -1.23
CA GLY A 201 -7.45 19.30 -0.98
C GLY A 201 -8.02 18.47 -2.13
N VAL A 202 -9.27 18.07 -1.95
CA VAL A 202 -9.97 17.14 -2.84
C VAL A 202 -10.07 17.59 -4.30
N ARG A 203 -10.07 18.92 -4.55
CA ARG A 203 -10.12 19.47 -5.92
C ARG A 203 -8.80 19.26 -6.66
N GLU A 204 -7.67 19.41 -5.98
CA GLU A 204 -6.36 19.13 -6.58
C GLU A 204 -6.18 17.62 -6.79
N LEU A 205 -6.63 16.80 -5.84
CA LEU A 205 -6.66 15.35 -6.02
C LEU A 205 -7.48 14.93 -7.24
N ALA A 206 -8.64 15.54 -7.45
CA ALA A 206 -9.49 15.20 -8.60
C ALA A 206 -8.82 15.48 -9.95
N LYS A 207 -7.95 16.49 -10.04
CA LYS A 207 -7.16 16.78 -11.27
C LYS A 207 -6.22 15.62 -11.65
N GLU A 208 -5.71 14.89 -10.66
CA GLU A 208 -4.87 13.71 -10.93
C GLU A 208 -5.65 12.60 -11.67
N PHE A 209 -6.97 12.56 -11.53
CA PHE A 209 -7.82 11.61 -12.23
C PHE A 209 -8.19 12.05 -13.65
N GLU A 210 -8.13 13.35 -13.99
CA GLU A 210 -8.56 13.88 -15.29
C GLU A 210 -7.98 13.13 -16.50
N PRO A 211 -6.66 12.79 -16.56
CA PRO A 211 -6.08 12.11 -17.72
C PRO A 211 -6.59 10.69 -17.92
N VAL A 212 -7.19 10.10 -16.90
CA VAL A 212 -7.51 8.65 -16.84
C VAL A 212 -8.95 8.35 -16.47
N ARG A 213 -9.79 9.37 -16.22
CA ARG A 213 -11.17 9.22 -15.73
C ARG A 213 -12.03 8.29 -16.59
N ASP A 214 -11.77 8.23 -17.88
CA ASP A 214 -12.55 7.42 -18.84
C ASP A 214 -12.04 5.98 -18.96
N LYS A 215 -10.97 5.61 -18.21
CA LYS A 215 -10.47 4.22 -18.19
C LYS A 215 -11.41 3.34 -17.38
N ASN A 216 -11.72 2.15 -17.90
CA ASN A 216 -12.62 1.20 -17.23
C ASN A 216 -12.22 0.91 -15.77
N ILE A 217 -10.92 0.79 -15.48
CA ILE A 217 -10.44 0.54 -14.12
C ILE A 217 -10.76 1.67 -13.15
N VAL A 218 -10.78 2.92 -13.63
CA VAL A 218 -11.16 4.11 -12.84
C VAL A 218 -12.68 4.12 -12.62
N ILE A 219 -13.46 3.86 -13.67
CA ILE A 219 -14.93 3.77 -13.58
C ILE A 219 -15.35 2.68 -12.60
N GLU A 220 -14.77 1.48 -12.70
CA GLU A 220 -15.04 0.39 -11.77
C GLU A 220 -14.66 0.72 -10.32
N ALA A 221 -13.52 1.42 -10.12
CA ALA A 221 -13.11 1.87 -8.79
C ALA A 221 -14.08 2.93 -8.24
N LYS A 222 -14.48 3.89 -9.06
CA LYS A 222 -15.50 4.90 -8.70
C LYS A 222 -16.81 4.26 -8.26
N ASP A 223 -17.33 3.31 -9.01
CA ASP A 223 -18.57 2.60 -8.69
C ASP A 223 -18.48 1.82 -7.37
N LYS A 224 -17.37 1.13 -7.15
CA LYS A 224 -17.12 0.38 -5.90
C LYS A 224 -17.00 1.32 -4.70
N LEU A 225 -16.28 2.43 -4.87
CA LEU A 225 -16.10 3.42 -3.82
C LEU A 225 -17.42 4.09 -3.48
N ALA A 226 -18.23 4.48 -4.49
CA ALA A 226 -19.58 5.00 -4.31
C ALA A 226 -20.48 4.02 -3.57
N GLY A 227 -20.45 2.74 -3.93
CA GLY A 227 -21.20 1.70 -3.21
C GLY A 227 -20.74 1.51 -1.76
N LYS A 228 -19.43 1.55 -1.50
CA LYS A 228 -18.88 1.38 -0.14
C LYS A 228 -19.16 2.57 0.77
N PHE A 229 -19.24 3.80 0.21
CA PHE A 229 -19.52 5.07 0.91
C PHE A 229 -20.87 5.66 0.50
N ALA A 230 -21.92 4.85 0.36
CA ALA A 230 -23.23 5.29 -0.11
C ALA A 230 -24.00 6.20 0.87
N SER A 231 -23.69 6.17 2.15
CA SER A 231 -24.20 7.05 3.21
C SER A 231 -23.23 7.09 4.39
N GLU A 232 -23.42 8.04 5.31
CA GLU A 232 -22.65 8.14 6.57
C GLU A 232 -22.65 6.81 7.36
N ASN A 233 -23.78 6.10 7.31
CA ASN A 233 -23.97 4.83 8.01
C ASN A 233 -23.68 3.59 7.16
N HIS A 234 -23.07 3.75 5.98
CA HIS A 234 -22.66 2.62 5.15
C HIS A 234 -21.34 2.00 5.61
N ALA A 235 -20.96 0.90 4.98
CA ALA A 235 -19.80 0.11 5.41
C ALA A 235 -18.48 0.88 5.38
N GLY A 236 -18.25 1.77 4.40
CA GLY A 236 -16.99 2.52 4.30
C GLY A 236 -16.75 3.46 5.48
N PRO A 237 -17.66 4.41 5.78
CA PRO A 237 -17.53 5.27 6.95
C PRO A 237 -17.45 4.52 8.28
N LYS A 238 -18.19 3.40 8.42
CA LYS A 238 -18.08 2.54 9.60
C LYS A 238 -16.70 1.90 9.72
N ASP A 239 -16.16 1.34 8.64
CA ASP A 239 -14.82 0.76 8.63
C ASP A 239 -13.75 1.79 9.03
N VAL A 240 -13.91 3.06 8.62
CA VAL A 240 -13.01 4.17 9.04
C VAL A 240 -13.08 4.39 10.54
N ALA A 241 -14.28 4.54 11.11
CA ALA A 241 -14.47 4.77 12.54
C ALA A 241 -13.99 3.56 13.36
N ASP A 242 -14.32 2.35 12.91
CA ASP A 242 -13.90 1.09 13.55
C ASP A 242 -12.37 0.95 13.57
N PHE A 243 -11.70 1.35 12.47
CA PHE A 243 -10.24 1.31 12.42
C PHE A 243 -9.59 2.35 13.34
N MET A 244 -10.19 3.55 13.47
CA MET A 244 -9.69 4.62 14.33
C MET A 244 -9.88 4.32 15.81
N ASP A 245 -10.73 3.33 16.16
CA ASP A 245 -10.97 2.84 17.52
C ASP A 245 -11.35 3.96 18.50
N LEU A 246 -12.35 4.74 18.12
CA LEU A 246 -12.85 5.86 18.89
C LEU A 246 -13.78 5.36 20.01
N GLU A 247 -13.67 5.95 21.20
CA GLU A 247 -14.41 5.48 22.39
C GLU A 247 -15.76 6.19 22.55
N ASP A 248 -15.88 7.45 22.12
CA ASP A 248 -17.09 8.25 22.31
C ASP A 248 -17.96 8.30 21.04
N GLU A 249 -19.27 8.27 21.26
CA GLU A 249 -20.27 8.21 20.18
C GLU A 249 -20.26 9.48 19.30
N GLU A 250 -19.96 10.66 19.85
CA GLU A 250 -19.89 11.90 19.09
C GLU A 250 -18.72 11.88 18.09
N SER A 251 -17.53 11.47 18.53
CA SER A 251 -16.35 11.31 17.67
C SER A 251 -16.56 10.25 16.59
N ILE A 252 -17.24 9.13 16.91
CA ILE A 252 -17.60 8.10 15.95
C ILE A 252 -18.51 8.69 14.86
N GLU A 253 -19.59 9.38 15.22
CA GLU A 253 -20.53 9.95 14.24
C GLU A 253 -19.89 11.07 13.43
N MET A 254 -19.07 11.93 14.04
CA MET A 254 -18.30 12.96 13.32
C MET A 254 -17.32 12.35 12.29
N THR A 255 -16.61 11.30 12.67
CA THR A 255 -15.67 10.61 11.78
C THR A 255 -16.39 9.93 10.60
N LYS A 256 -17.51 9.27 10.87
CA LYS A 256 -18.32 8.66 9.81
C LYS A 256 -18.83 9.69 8.82
N ARG A 257 -19.31 10.83 9.32
CA ARG A 257 -19.76 11.94 8.45
C ARG A 257 -18.61 12.51 7.64
N ASP A 258 -17.49 12.85 8.26
CA ASP A 258 -16.32 13.39 7.57
C ASP A 258 -15.82 12.41 6.49
N ALA A 259 -15.70 11.12 6.81
CA ALA A 259 -15.29 10.11 5.84
C ALA A 259 -16.24 10.01 4.65
N TYR A 260 -17.54 10.06 4.89
CA TYR A 260 -18.55 10.10 3.84
C TYR A 260 -18.41 11.35 2.97
N GLU A 261 -18.37 12.54 3.60
CA GLU A 261 -18.31 13.83 2.89
C GLU A 261 -17.04 13.96 2.03
N GLN A 262 -15.88 13.57 2.55
CA GLN A 262 -14.60 13.60 1.82
C GLN A 262 -14.62 12.71 0.58
N VAL A 263 -15.10 11.47 0.74
CA VAL A 263 -15.17 10.54 -0.39
C VAL A 263 -16.20 10.98 -1.41
N GLN A 264 -17.40 11.47 -0.98
CA GLN A 264 -18.42 12.00 -1.89
C GLN A 264 -17.93 13.24 -2.63
N ALA A 265 -17.16 14.12 -1.96
CA ALA A 265 -16.57 15.29 -2.61
C ALA A 265 -15.62 14.87 -3.76
N LEU A 266 -14.80 13.83 -3.58
CA LEU A 266 -13.96 13.29 -4.66
C LEU A 266 -14.83 12.67 -5.77
N LEU A 267 -15.77 11.80 -5.43
CA LEU A 267 -16.63 11.10 -6.40
C LEU A 267 -17.43 12.04 -7.31
N ASN A 268 -17.81 13.21 -6.80
CA ASN A 268 -18.55 14.22 -7.57
C ASN A 268 -17.65 15.02 -8.55
N LEU A 269 -16.33 14.95 -8.38
CA LEU A 269 -15.36 15.69 -9.20
C LEU A 269 -14.68 14.82 -10.28
N ILE A 270 -14.64 13.49 -10.10
CA ILE A 270 -13.98 12.55 -11.01
C ILE A 270 -14.94 11.79 -11.93
#